data_dec1b8f23a8ef0fad95877be470a14ae
#
_entry.id   dec1b8f23a8ef0fad95877be470a14ae
#
_cell.length_a   1.000
_cell.length_b   1.000
_cell.length_c   1.000
_cell.angle_alpha   90.00
_cell.angle_beta   90.00
_cell.angle_gamma   90.00
#
_symmetry.space_group_name_H-M   'P 1'
#
loop_
_entity.id
_entity.type
_entity.pdbx_description
1 polymer ?
#
loop_
_entity_poly.entity_id
_entity_poly.type
_entity_poly.pdbx_seq_one_letter_code
_entity_poly.pdbx_strand_id
1 'polypeptide(L)'
;MRISCSVDEVQSLSPEQIKTILNKDKHGEYILLDVRQPEEYKAGHIPGAIFIPLGELEARQAELDRDKKIITYCRSGHRSLAAAIALCGLGFKGIHHLDGGILNWPYETLTGVTEARPELITEAADIRDILMLAIKLEKGSWDLYIAAGDKVESPQAKETFQMLANAEDGHVQRLYQRAIGLLGEGALPPLEKLKRELKVEHVEGGFEISHALAKVEEKFADEMEALEIALEKEYMSYDFYKRTSALVENPDAKTLLHELALEERNHANTLLKRVAEIVRPR
;
A
#
# COMPACT_ATOMS: atom_id res chain seq x y z
N MET A 1 -12.63 33.11 -10.48
CA MET A 1 -11.35 33.84 -10.53
C MET A 1 -10.26 32.77 -10.63
N ARG A 2 -9.59 32.63 -11.79
CA ARG A 2 -8.47 31.68 -11.89
C ARG A 2 -7.29 32.27 -11.15
N ILE A 3 -6.79 31.57 -10.12
CA ILE A 3 -5.56 31.94 -9.44
C ILE A 3 -4.42 31.65 -10.41
N SER A 4 -3.63 32.63 -10.79
CA SER A 4 -2.43 32.38 -11.61
C SER A 4 -1.35 31.80 -10.70
N CYS A 5 -1.09 30.50 -10.82
CA CYS A 5 0.04 29.87 -10.16
C CYS A 5 1.27 29.95 -11.08
N SER A 6 2.41 30.33 -10.53
CA SER A 6 3.70 30.36 -11.24
C SER A 6 4.50 29.08 -10.98
N VAL A 7 5.46 28.78 -11.84
CA VAL A 7 6.40 27.67 -11.66
C VAL A 7 7.17 27.80 -10.35
N ASP A 8 7.44 29.04 -9.90
CA ASP A 8 8.18 29.35 -8.68
C ASP A 8 7.42 28.99 -7.38
N GLU A 9 6.09 28.79 -7.48
CA GLU A 9 5.24 28.37 -6.35
C GLU A 9 5.19 26.84 -6.17
N VAL A 10 5.71 26.09 -7.14
CA VAL A 10 5.78 24.60 -7.09
C VAL A 10 7.19 24.18 -6.70
N GLN A 11 7.30 23.54 -5.55
CA GLN A 11 8.60 23.05 -5.07
C GLN A 11 8.96 21.72 -5.72
N SER A 12 10.16 21.64 -6.32
CA SER A 12 10.77 20.39 -6.75
C SER A 12 11.40 19.68 -5.56
N LEU A 13 11.13 18.37 -5.42
CA LEU A 13 11.68 17.54 -4.36
C LEU A 13 12.49 16.38 -4.93
N SER A 14 13.64 16.09 -4.32
CA SER A 14 14.43 14.91 -4.66
C SER A 14 13.75 13.62 -4.21
N PRO A 15 14.10 12.46 -4.80
CA PRO A 15 13.61 11.16 -4.35
C PRO A 15 13.79 10.92 -2.84
N GLU A 16 14.95 11.29 -2.28
CA GLU A 16 15.29 11.12 -0.85
C GLU A 16 14.38 11.97 0.04
N GLN A 17 14.09 13.21 -0.38
CA GLN A 17 13.18 14.10 0.34
C GLN A 17 11.76 13.51 0.35
N ILE A 18 11.28 13.03 -0.81
CA ILE A 18 9.96 12.40 -0.90
C ILE A 18 9.91 11.12 -0.07
N LYS A 19 10.90 10.23 -0.17
CA LYS A 19 10.96 9.02 0.67
C LYS A 19 10.93 9.36 2.15
N THR A 20 11.64 10.41 2.55
CA THR A 20 11.65 10.89 3.95
C THR A 20 10.28 11.44 4.38
N ILE A 21 9.62 12.23 3.52
CA ILE A 21 8.27 12.76 3.78
C ILE A 21 7.29 11.59 3.94
N LEU A 22 7.24 10.68 2.96
CA LEU A 22 6.32 9.55 2.99
C LEU A 22 6.56 8.65 4.22
N ASN A 23 7.81 8.44 4.63
CA ASN A 23 8.13 7.65 5.83
C ASN A 23 7.72 8.32 7.15
N LYS A 24 7.68 9.65 7.19
CA LYS A 24 7.28 10.43 8.37
C LYS A 24 5.81 10.79 8.40
N ASP A 25 5.10 10.62 7.31
CA ASP A 25 3.67 10.93 7.19
C ASP A 25 2.83 9.92 7.98
N LYS A 26 2.64 10.19 9.27
CA LYS A 26 1.85 9.35 10.18
C LYS A 26 0.34 9.61 10.10
N HIS A 27 -0.06 10.74 9.55
CA HIS A 27 -1.46 11.18 9.56
C HIS A 27 -2.08 11.27 8.16
N GLY A 28 -1.35 10.83 7.13
CA GLY A 28 -1.83 10.88 5.74
C GLY A 28 -1.98 12.30 5.22
N GLU A 29 -1.07 13.21 5.62
CA GLU A 29 -1.08 14.61 5.20
C GLU A 29 -0.70 14.80 3.74
N TYR A 30 -0.09 13.78 3.12
CA TYR A 30 0.39 13.82 1.75
C TYR A 30 -0.35 12.85 0.84
N ILE A 31 -0.64 13.31 -0.37
CA ILE A 31 -1.07 12.51 -1.51
C ILE A 31 0.11 12.41 -2.46
N LEU A 32 0.52 11.18 -2.80
CA LEU A 32 1.42 10.92 -3.92
C LEU A 32 0.56 10.68 -5.16
N LEU A 33 0.76 11.47 -6.22
CA LEU A 33 -0.10 11.47 -7.41
C LEU A 33 0.69 11.12 -8.66
N ASP A 34 0.36 9.97 -9.27
CA ASP A 34 0.88 9.57 -10.57
C ASP A 34 0.02 10.16 -11.69
N VAL A 35 0.63 10.98 -12.55
CA VAL A 35 -0.06 11.64 -13.67
C VAL A 35 0.34 11.08 -15.03
N ARG A 36 0.87 9.86 -15.06
CA ARG A 36 1.28 9.16 -16.28
C ARG A 36 0.08 8.56 -17.02
N GLN A 37 0.37 7.74 -18.04
CA GLN A 37 -0.66 6.99 -18.76
C GLN A 37 -0.92 5.64 -18.05
N PRO A 38 -2.09 5.01 -18.26
CA PRO A 38 -2.45 3.74 -17.61
C PRO A 38 -1.41 2.64 -17.81
N GLU A 39 -0.85 2.52 -19.01
CA GLU A 39 0.16 1.50 -19.33
C GLU A 39 1.48 1.74 -18.58
N GLU A 40 1.86 3.03 -18.39
CA GLU A 40 3.05 3.40 -17.62
C GLU A 40 2.86 3.07 -16.14
N TYR A 41 1.67 3.32 -15.59
CA TYR A 41 1.32 3.01 -14.21
C TYR A 41 1.36 1.49 -13.96
N LYS A 42 0.72 0.71 -14.85
CA LYS A 42 0.70 -0.76 -14.79
C LYS A 42 2.08 -1.39 -14.91
N ALA A 43 2.95 -0.80 -15.74
CA ALA A 43 4.32 -1.28 -15.92
C ALA A 43 5.23 -1.04 -14.70
N GLY A 44 4.84 -0.13 -13.82
CA GLY A 44 5.54 0.13 -12.57
C GLY A 44 5.17 1.49 -11.98
N HIS A 45 4.78 1.54 -10.71
CA HIS A 45 4.42 2.78 -10.01
C HIS A 45 5.01 2.81 -8.58
N ILE A 46 5.09 4.00 -8.00
CA ILE A 46 5.53 4.15 -6.60
C ILE A 46 4.38 3.70 -5.69
N PRO A 47 4.62 2.77 -4.75
CA PRO A 47 3.58 2.26 -3.86
C PRO A 47 2.81 3.37 -3.12
N GLY A 48 1.49 3.24 -3.05
CA GLY A 48 0.58 4.19 -2.41
C GLY A 48 0.24 5.43 -3.24
N ALA A 49 0.62 5.45 -4.52
CA ALA A 49 0.26 6.54 -5.41
C ALA A 49 -1.19 6.44 -5.89
N ILE A 50 -1.92 7.56 -5.77
CA ILE A 50 -3.20 7.75 -6.47
C ILE A 50 -2.88 7.97 -7.94
N PHE A 51 -3.67 7.34 -8.82
CA PHE A 51 -3.48 7.43 -10.26
C PHE A 51 -4.56 8.28 -10.91
N ILE A 52 -4.16 9.44 -11.46
CA ILE A 52 -5.01 10.30 -12.29
C ILE A 52 -4.17 10.82 -13.46
N PRO A 53 -4.40 10.34 -14.69
CA PRO A 53 -3.70 10.85 -15.86
C PRO A 53 -3.79 12.37 -15.97
N LEU A 54 -2.72 13.04 -16.43
CA LEU A 54 -2.69 14.49 -16.56
C LEU A 54 -3.90 15.05 -17.34
N GLY A 55 -4.34 14.35 -18.39
CA GLY A 55 -5.48 14.76 -19.21
C GLY A 55 -6.84 14.64 -18.50
N GLU A 56 -6.93 13.90 -17.41
CA GLU A 56 -8.14 13.69 -16.60
C GLU A 56 -8.15 14.52 -15.32
N LEU A 57 -7.03 15.16 -14.98
CA LEU A 57 -6.80 15.78 -13.68
C LEU A 57 -7.84 16.85 -13.33
N GLU A 58 -8.22 17.71 -14.29
CA GLU A 58 -9.22 18.76 -14.07
C GLU A 58 -10.61 18.16 -13.82
N ALA A 59 -10.98 17.11 -14.53
CA ALA A 59 -12.28 16.42 -14.38
C ALA A 59 -12.36 15.62 -13.07
N ARG A 60 -11.22 15.04 -12.64
CA ARG A 60 -11.14 14.14 -11.48
C ARG A 60 -10.55 14.79 -10.23
N GLN A 61 -10.36 16.10 -10.21
CA GLN A 61 -9.81 16.83 -9.06
C GLN A 61 -10.61 16.65 -7.76
N ALA A 62 -11.90 16.33 -7.85
CA ALA A 62 -12.76 16.09 -6.69
C ALA A 62 -12.37 14.82 -5.90
N GLU A 63 -11.62 13.90 -6.51
CA GLU A 63 -11.07 12.72 -5.84
C GLU A 63 -9.88 13.06 -4.91
N LEU A 64 -9.33 14.27 -5.02
CA LEU A 64 -8.20 14.74 -4.24
C LEU A 64 -8.68 15.59 -3.04
N ASP A 65 -8.22 15.23 -1.86
CA ASP A 65 -8.50 15.97 -0.63
C ASP A 65 -7.77 17.33 -0.66
N ARG A 66 -8.51 18.44 -0.55
CA ARG A 66 -7.98 19.80 -0.64
C ARG A 66 -7.15 20.24 0.57
N ASP A 67 -7.31 19.56 1.69
CA ASP A 67 -6.59 19.86 2.92
C ASP A 67 -5.22 19.17 2.97
N LYS A 68 -4.95 18.27 2.03
CA LYS A 68 -3.68 17.54 1.94
C LYS A 68 -2.70 18.21 1.00
N LYS A 69 -1.42 18.00 1.28
CA LYS A 69 -0.32 18.35 0.39
C LYS A 69 -0.20 17.30 -0.72
N ILE A 70 0.13 17.72 -1.93
CA ILE A 70 0.19 16.82 -3.09
C ILE A 70 1.61 16.79 -3.63
N ILE A 71 2.13 15.58 -3.84
CA ILE A 71 3.40 15.33 -4.51
C ILE A 71 3.08 14.66 -5.84
N THR A 72 3.21 15.37 -6.96
CA THR A 72 2.98 14.82 -8.28
C THR A 72 4.22 14.15 -8.83
N TYR A 73 4.09 13.06 -9.58
CA TYR A 73 5.19 12.53 -10.37
C TYR A 73 4.71 12.02 -11.74
N CYS A 74 5.67 11.98 -12.68
CA CYS A 74 5.47 11.35 -13.97
C CYS A 74 6.74 10.58 -14.37
N ARG A 75 6.94 10.30 -15.65
CA ARG A 75 8.13 9.58 -16.11
C ARG A 75 9.42 10.38 -15.87
N SER A 76 9.50 11.65 -16.29
CA SER A 76 10.72 12.47 -16.33
C SER A 76 10.60 13.85 -15.68
N GLY A 77 9.50 14.14 -14.96
CA GLY A 77 9.28 15.41 -14.25
C GLY A 77 8.45 16.46 -15.02
N HIS A 78 8.38 16.44 -16.36
CA HIS A 78 7.71 17.50 -17.13
C HIS A 78 6.19 17.52 -16.96
N ARG A 79 5.52 16.36 -17.12
CA ARG A 79 4.06 16.25 -16.95
C ARG A 79 3.65 16.51 -15.50
N SER A 80 4.45 16.08 -14.52
CA SER A 80 4.18 16.32 -13.10
C SER A 80 4.32 17.77 -12.70
N LEU A 81 5.27 18.51 -13.27
CA LEU A 81 5.34 19.96 -13.08
C LEU A 81 4.10 20.66 -13.66
N ALA A 82 3.67 20.28 -14.87
CA ALA A 82 2.44 20.82 -15.46
C ALA A 82 1.20 20.50 -14.60
N ALA A 83 1.11 19.27 -14.06
CA ALA A 83 0.05 18.85 -13.15
C ALA A 83 0.06 19.68 -11.85
N ALA A 84 1.23 19.91 -11.28
CA ALA A 84 1.40 20.71 -10.06
C ALA A 84 0.93 22.16 -10.27
N ILE A 85 1.28 22.78 -11.39
CA ILE A 85 0.82 24.12 -11.78
C ILE A 85 -0.70 24.14 -11.96
N ALA A 86 -1.26 23.12 -12.64
CA ALA A 86 -2.70 23.01 -12.84
C ALA A 86 -3.46 22.90 -11.49
N LEU A 87 -3.00 22.04 -10.58
CA LEU A 87 -3.58 21.88 -9.24
C LEU A 87 -3.50 23.17 -8.42
N CYS A 88 -2.37 23.88 -8.47
CA CYS A 88 -2.24 25.18 -7.83
C CYS A 88 -3.26 26.18 -8.42
N GLY A 89 -3.42 26.24 -9.75
CA GLY A 89 -4.45 27.06 -10.43
C GLY A 89 -5.89 26.70 -10.07
N LEU A 90 -6.13 25.46 -9.64
CA LEU A 90 -7.40 24.96 -9.10
C LEU A 90 -7.58 25.24 -7.59
N GLY A 91 -6.61 25.89 -6.94
CA GLY A 91 -6.66 26.32 -5.55
C GLY A 91 -6.17 25.30 -4.52
N PHE A 92 -5.52 24.23 -4.95
CA PHE A 92 -4.82 23.32 -4.03
C PHE A 92 -3.57 24.00 -3.48
N LYS A 93 -3.17 23.63 -2.26
CA LYS A 93 -2.01 24.21 -1.55
C LYS A 93 -0.97 23.13 -1.24
N GLY A 94 0.28 23.56 -1.04
CA GLY A 94 1.36 22.64 -0.66
C GLY A 94 1.67 21.63 -1.76
N ILE A 95 1.76 22.11 -3.01
CA ILE A 95 1.99 21.26 -4.18
C ILE A 95 3.49 21.16 -4.43
N HIS A 96 3.94 19.91 -4.61
CA HIS A 96 5.30 19.55 -4.95
C HIS A 96 5.33 18.65 -6.17
N HIS A 97 6.48 18.48 -6.80
CA HIS A 97 6.69 17.46 -7.81
C HIS A 97 8.03 16.72 -7.63
N LEU A 98 8.08 15.47 -8.06
CA LEU A 98 9.29 14.65 -8.04
C LEU A 98 10.23 15.10 -9.16
N ASP A 99 11.44 15.54 -8.77
CA ASP A 99 12.50 15.89 -9.70
C ASP A 99 12.96 14.68 -10.51
N GLY A 100 13.06 14.85 -11.83
CA GLY A 100 13.40 13.77 -12.75
C GLY A 100 12.34 12.66 -12.90
N GLY A 101 11.22 12.74 -12.18
CA GLY A 101 10.14 11.77 -12.23
C GLY A 101 10.54 10.36 -11.75
N ILE A 102 9.76 9.34 -12.12
CA ILE A 102 10.01 7.96 -11.69
C ILE A 102 11.33 7.38 -12.25
N LEU A 103 11.85 7.93 -13.33
CA LEU A 103 13.19 7.54 -13.83
C LEU A 103 14.31 7.88 -12.85
N ASN A 104 14.10 8.87 -11.98
CA ASN A 104 15.03 9.25 -10.93
C ASN A 104 14.72 8.61 -9.57
N TRP A 105 13.69 7.75 -9.50
CA TRP A 105 13.27 7.07 -8.27
C TRP A 105 14.07 5.78 -8.07
N PRO A 106 15.02 5.73 -7.11
CA PRO A 106 15.90 4.57 -6.92
C PRO A 106 15.34 3.54 -5.94
N TYR A 107 14.08 3.72 -5.53
CA TYR A 107 13.43 2.88 -4.54
C TYR A 107 12.41 1.95 -5.20
N GLU A 108 11.70 1.19 -4.39
CA GLU A 108 10.78 0.17 -4.81
C GLU A 108 9.65 0.73 -5.68
N THR A 109 9.24 -0.06 -6.67
CA THR A 109 8.05 0.16 -7.50
C THR A 109 7.24 -1.12 -7.55
N LEU A 110 5.93 -0.98 -7.68
CA LEU A 110 5.01 -2.10 -7.89
C LEU A 110 4.63 -2.21 -9.36
N THR A 111 4.58 -3.43 -9.88
CA THR A 111 4.05 -3.74 -11.20
C THR A 111 2.62 -4.25 -11.10
N GLY A 112 1.82 -3.99 -12.13
CA GLY A 112 0.41 -4.33 -12.13
C GLY A 112 -0.46 -3.22 -11.53
N VAL A 113 -1.74 -3.46 -11.49
CA VAL A 113 -2.69 -2.64 -10.75
C VAL A 113 -3.12 -3.48 -9.57
N THR A 114 -2.75 -3.08 -8.36
CA THR A 114 -3.59 -3.39 -7.23
C THR A 114 -4.87 -2.60 -7.49
N GLU A 115 -5.76 -3.16 -8.30
CA GLU A 115 -7.10 -2.60 -8.35
C GLU A 115 -7.59 -2.69 -6.91
N ALA A 116 -7.87 -1.53 -6.29
CA ALA A 116 -8.82 -1.53 -5.21
C ALA A 116 -10.06 -2.18 -5.82
N ARG A 117 -10.17 -3.50 -5.64
CA ARG A 117 -11.26 -4.24 -6.28
C ARG A 117 -12.52 -3.73 -5.65
N PRO A 118 -13.43 -3.07 -6.40
CA PRO A 118 -14.72 -2.64 -5.87
C PRO A 118 -15.50 -3.80 -5.25
N GLU A 119 -15.12 -5.04 -5.60
CA GLU A 119 -15.65 -6.28 -5.07
C GLU A 119 -15.26 -6.53 -3.61
N LEU A 120 -14.11 -5.98 -3.16
CA LEU A 120 -13.62 -6.16 -1.79
C LEU A 120 -14.12 -5.06 -0.85
N ILE A 121 -14.33 -3.84 -1.39
CA ILE A 121 -14.76 -2.70 -0.59
C ILE A 121 -15.52 -1.69 -1.44
N THR A 122 -16.56 -1.10 -0.87
CA THR A 122 -17.37 -0.03 -1.49
C THR A 122 -17.04 1.31 -0.86
N GLU A 123 -17.37 2.41 -1.56
CA GLU A 123 -17.25 3.78 -1.02
C GLU A 123 -18.04 3.96 0.28
N ALA A 124 -19.16 3.25 0.41
CA ALA A 124 -20.04 3.27 1.58
C ALA A 124 -19.59 2.34 2.72
N ALA A 125 -18.43 1.67 2.61
CA ALA A 125 -17.93 0.75 3.63
C ALA A 125 -17.74 1.46 4.97
N ASP A 126 -18.27 0.84 6.02
CA ASP A 126 -18.09 1.31 7.38
C ASP A 126 -16.86 0.68 8.07
N ILE A 127 -16.59 1.07 9.31
CA ILE A 127 -15.44 0.59 10.06
C ILE A 127 -15.49 -0.93 10.31
N ARG A 128 -16.67 -1.52 10.41
CA ARG A 128 -16.85 -2.96 10.58
C ARG A 128 -16.43 -3.70 9.31
N ASP A 129 -16.85 -3.20 8.14
CA ASP A 129 -16.52 -3.78 6.85
C ASP A 129 -14.99 -3.77 6.64
N ILE A 130 -14.34 -2.64 6.97
CA ILE A 130 -12.88 -2.52 6.88
C ILE A 130 -12.17 -3.47 7.84
N LEU A 131 -12.60 -3.55 9.10
CA LEU A 131 -12.00 -4.47 10.08
C LEU A 131 -12.15 -5.92 9.64
N MET A 132 -13.32 -6.31 9.15
CA MET A 132 -13.55 -7.66 8.66
C MET A 132 -12.74 -7.98 7.40
N LEU A 133 -12.61 -7.02 6.49
CA LEU A 133 -11.75 -7.17 5.33
C LEU A 133 -10.29 -7.32 5.76
N ALA A 134 -9.78 -6.44 6.60
CA ALA A 134 -8.40 -6.51 7.10
C ALA A 134 -8.11 -7.87 7.77
N ILE A 135 -8.98 -8.32 8.69
CA ILE A 135 -8.85 -9.65 9.34
C ILE A 135 -8.81 -10.79 8.31
N LYS A 136 -9.61 -10.71 7.24
CA LYS A 136 -9.60 -11.72 6.17
C LYS A 136 -8.29 -11.71 5.41
N LEU A 137 -7.79 -10.54 5.04
CA LEU A 137 -6.57 -10.40 4.25
C LEU A 137 -5.34 -10.85 5.01
N GLU A 138 -5.20 -10.44 6.28
CA GLU A 138 -4.14 -10.88 7.19
C GLU A 138 -4.15 -12.40 7.40
N LYS A 139 -5.37 -12.96 7.62
CA LYS A 139 -5.52 -14.42 7.69
C LYS A 139 -5.11 -15.11 6.40
N GLY A 140 -5.39 -14.51 5.24
CA GLY A 140 -4.95 -15.02 3.95
C GLY A 140 -3.43 -15.05 3.83
N SER A 141 -2.77 -14.02 4.29
CA SER A 141 -1.31 -13.93 4.33
C SER A 141 -0.72 -14.97 5.30
N TRP A 142 -1.32 -15.14 6.45
CA TRP A 142 -0.97 -16.21 7.38
C TRP A 142 -1.07 -17.61 6.74
N ASP A 143 -2.21 -17.92 6.09
CA ASP A 143 -2.42 -19.19 5.38
C ASP A 143 -1.39 -19.38 4.26
N LEU A 144 -1.08 -18.33 3.51
CA LEU A 144 -0.06 -18.34 2.46
C LEU A 144 1.31 -18.69 3.02
N TYR A 145 1.75 -18.03 4.09
CA TYR A 145 3.09 -18.26 4.65
C TYR A 145 3.23 -19.64 5.31
N ILE A 146 2.17 -20.15 5.93
CA ILE A 146 2.17 -21.55 6.41
C ILE A 146 2.32 -22.52 5.22
N ALA A 147 1.49 -22.37 4.18
CA ALA A 147 1.55 -23.23 3.01
C ALA A 147 2.89 -23.11 2.25
N ALA A 148 3.47 -21.92 2.19
CA ALA A 148 4.78 -21.70 1.60
C ALA A 148 5.89 -22.39 2.41
N GLY A 149 5.88 -22.25 3.74
CA GLY A 149 6.84 -22.91 4.61
C GLY A 149 6.82 -24.44 4.53
N ASP A 150 5.65 -25.03 4.26
CA ASP A 150 5.53 -26.49 4.06
C ASP A 150 6.13 -26.96 2.72
N LYS A 151 6.22 -26.09 1.72
CA LYS A 151 6.68 -26.40 0.37
C LYS A 151 8.17 -26.20 0.14
N VAL A 152 8.80 -25.28 0.88
CA VAL A 152 10.22 -24.99 0.70
C VAL A 152 11.11 -26.06 1.33
N GLU A 153 12.26 -26.34 0.71
CA GLU A 153 13.24 -27.29 1.23
C GLU A 153 14.29 -26.64 2.12
N SER A 154 14.63 -25.37 1.85
CA SER A 154 15.63 -24.63 2.63
C SER A 154 15.18 -24.40 4.08
N PRO A 155 15.99 -24.81 5.08
CA PRO A 155 15.66 -24.56 6.50
C PRO A 155 15.53 -23.07 6.82
N GLN A 156 16.36 -22.23 6.21
CA GLN A 156 16.36 -20.78 6.40
C GLN A 156 15.08 -20.15 5.84
N ALA A 157 14.65 -20.58 4.64
CA ALA A 157 13.39 -20.15 4.05
C ALA A 157 12.19 -20.59 4.90
N LYS A 158 12.21 -21.83 5.45
CA LYS A 158 11.17 -22.30 6.38
C LYS A 158 11.08 -21.43 7.62
N GLU A 159 12.22 -21.11 8.24
CA GLU A 159 12.28 -20.23 9.41
C GLU A 159 11.72 -18.84 9.08
N THR A 160 12.08 -18.30 7.93
CA THR A 160 11.58 -17.01 7.46
C THR A 160 10.05 -17.01 7.26
N PHE A 161 9.50 -18.03 6.58
CA PHE A 161 8.04 -18.13 6.42
C PHE A 161 7.31 -18.37 7.76
N GLN A 162 7.89 -19.14 8.66
CA GLN A 162 7.32 -19.31 9.99
C GLN A 162 7.32 -18.01 10.81
N MET A 163 8.40 -17.21 10.71
CA MET A 163 8.47 -15.88 11.34
C MET A 163 7.39 -14.95 10.77
N LEU A 164 7.23 -14.93 9.45
CA LEU A 164 6.20 -14.13 8.78
C LEU A 164 4.80 -14.59 9.18
N ALA A 165 4.51 -15.88 9.15
CA ALA A 165 3.23 -16.42 9.59
C ALA A 165 2.90 -16.01 11.04
N ASN A 166 3.88 -16.06 11.96
CA ASN A 166 3.68 -15.64 13.35
C ASN A 166 3.39 -14.12 13.44
N ALA A 167 3.99 -13.30 12.58
CA ALA A 167 3.70 -11.87 12.51
C ALA A 167 2.25 -11.62 12.08
N GLU A 168 1.78 -12.30 11.02
CA GLU A 168 0.40 -12.19 10.53
C GLU A 168 -0.63 -12.67 11.55
N ASP A 169 -0.34 -13.76 12.27
CA ASP A 169 -1.21 -14.17 13.38
C ASP A 169 -1.34 -13.10 14.45
N GLY A 170 -0.23 -12.43 14.76
CA GLY A 170 -0.22 -11.27 15.66
C GLY A 170 -1.06 -10.11 15.13
N HIS A 171 -1.05 -9.84 13.81
CA HIS A 171 -1.90 -8.82 13.16
C HIS A 171 -3.37 -9.17 13.28
N VAL A 172 -3.76 -10.40 12.94
CA VAL A 172 -5.14 -10.89 13.09
C VAL A 172 -5.63 -10.71 14.53
N GLN A 173 -4.80 -11.05 15.53
CA GLN A 173 -5.14 -10.88 16.95
C GLN A 173 -5.37 -9.39 17.30
N ARG A 174 -4.48 -8.49 16.89
CA ARG A 174 -4.61 -7.04 17.16
C ARG A 174 -5.85 -6.46 16.50
N LEU A 175 -6.11 -6.79 15.24
CA LEU A 175 -7.31 -6.35 14.50
C LEU A 175 -8.58 -6.87 15.15
N TYR A 176 -8.59 -8.12 15.59
CA TYR A 176 -9.71 -8.70 16.31
C TYR A 176 -9.99 -7.96 17.64
N GLN A 177 -8.96 -7.68 18.44
CA GLN A 177 -9.12 -6.92 19.69
C GLN A 177 -9.63 -5.49 19.41
N ARG A 178 -9.11 -4.85 18.35
CA ARG A 178 -9.59 -3.55 17.92
C ARG A 178 -11.06 -3.59 17.49
N ALA A 179 -11.46 -4.63 16.75
CA ALA A 179 -12.85 -4.82 16.35
C ALA A 179 -13.78 -5.00 17.58
N ILE A 180 -13.40 -5.81 18.57
CA ILE A 180 -14.17 -5.94 19.82
C ILE A 180 -14.26 -4.60 20.56
N GLY A 181 -13.16 -3.83 20.62
CA GLY A 181 -13.15 -2.52 21.28
C GLY A 181 -14.06 -1.49 20.61
N LEU A 182 -14.18 -1.51 19.29
CA LEU A 182 -14.98 -0.56 18.50
C LEU A 182 -16.44 -1.00 18.32
N LEU A 183 -16.67 -2.29 18.13
CA LEU A 183 -17.99 -2.84 17.80
C LEU A 183 -18.74 -3.40 19.03
N GLY A 184 -18.05 -3.56 20.15
CA GLY A 184 -18.57 -4.12 21.39
C GLY A 184 -18.31 -5.62 21.57
N GLU A 185 -18.37 -6.07 22.83
CA GLU A 185 -18.26 -7.49 23.16
C GLU A 185 -19.39 -8.30 22.52
N GLY A 186 -19.05 -9.42 21.90
CA GLY A 186 -20.02 -10.29 21.22
C GLY A 186 -20.33 -9.88 19.77
N ALA A 187 -19.78 -8.78 19.26
CA ALA A 187 -19.96 -8.37 17.86
C ALA A 187 -19.34 -9.35 16.86
N LEU A 188 -18.30 -10.08 17.28
CA LEU A 188 -17.64 -11.12 16.50
C LEU A 188 -17.64 -12.45 17.27
N PRO A 189 -17.60 -13.60 16.56
CA PRO A 189 -17.37 -14.90 17.20
C PRO A 189 -16.00 -14.91 17.92
N PRO A 190 -15.78 -15.83 18.88
CA PRO A 190 -14.43 -16.02 19.46
C PRO A 190 -13.37 -16.18 18.35
N LEU A 191 -12.19 -15.61 18.56
CA LEU A 191 -11.13 -15.51 17.54
C LEU A 191 -10.82 -16.83 16.84
N GLU A 192 -10.65 -17.92 17.60
CA GLU A 192 -10.35 -19.25 17.05
C GLU A 192 -11.48 -19.81 16.20
N LYS A 193 -12.73 -19.47 16.54
CA LYS A 193 -13.88 -19.82 15.71
C LYS A 193 -13.90 -18.98 14.45
N LEU A 194 -13.65 -17.66 14.57
CA LEU A 194 -13.56 -16.73 13.43
C LEU A 194 -12.50 -17.19 12.44
N LYS A 195 -11.27 -17.44 12.89
CA LYS A 195 -10.15 -17.94 12.04
C LYS A 195 -10.54 -19.21 11.26
N ARG A 196 -11.22 -20.15 11.91
CA ARG A 196 -11.62 -21.42 11.29
C ARG A 196 -12.75 -21.28 10.27
N GLU A 197 -13.70 -20.37 10.53
CA GLU A 197 -14.90 -20.22 9.70
C GLU A 197 -14.72 -19.19 8.57
N LEU A 198 -13.72 -18.30 8.68
CA LEU A 198 -13.40 -17.35 7.62
C LEU A 198 -12.92 -18.09 6.38
N LYS A 199 -13.72 -18.02 5.30
CA LYS A 199 -13.27 -18.40 3.97
C LYS A 199 -12.41 -17.27 3.43
N VAL A 200 -11.15 -17.57 3.17
CA VAL A 200 -10.19 -16.63 2.68
C VAL A 200 -9.84 -16.99 1.25
N GLU A 201 -10.12 -16.11 0.34
CA GLU A 201 -9.84 -16.26 -1.09
C GLU A 201 -8.70 -15.35 -1.54
N HIS A 202 -8.41 -14.32 -0.75
CA HIS A 202 -7.43 -13.28 -1.07
C HIS A 202 -6.44 -13.09 0.08
N VAL A 203 -5.20 -12.81 -0.28
CA VAL A 203 -4.17 -12.28 0.61
C VAL A 203 -4.23 -10.76 0.63
N GLU A 204 -3.50 -10.14 1.54
CA GLU A 204 -3.28 -8.70 1.51
C GLU A 204 -2.75 -8.26 0.14
N GLY A 205 -3.09 -7.01 -0.23
CA GLY A 205 -2.91 -6.54 -1.61
C GLY A 205 -4.00 -7.01 -2.58
N GLY A 206 -5.01 -7.79 -2.11
CA GLY A 206 -6.18 -8.17 -2.89
C GLY A 206 -5.94 -9.29 -3.91
N PHE A 207 -4.86 -10.08 -3.80
CA PHE A 207 -4.57 -11.21 -4.68
C PHE A 207 -5.24 -12.49 -4.22
N GLU A 208 -5.62 -13.33 -5.19
CA GLU A 208 -6.06 -14.68 -4.88
C GLU A 208 -4.91 -15.51 -4.29
N ILE A 209 -5.19 -16.24 -3.21
CA ILE A 209 -4.22 -17.14 -2.56
C ILE A 209 -3.64 -18.15 -3.56
N SER A 210 -4.47 -18.67 -4.48
CA SER A 210 -4.06 -19.58 -5.53
C SER A 210 -2.96 -19.00 -6.43
N HIS A 211 -3.08 -17.73 -6.78
CA HIS A 211 -2.10 -17.02 -7.61
C HIS A 211 -0.80 -16.74 -6.83
N ALA A 212 -0.93 -16.35 -5.55
CA ALA A 212 0.22 -16.14 -4.67
C ALA A 212 0.99 -17.46 -4.44
N LEU A 213 0.30 -18.57 -4.19
CA LEU A 213 0.91 -19.90 -4.06
C LEU A 213 1.59 -20.39 -5.34
N ALA A 214 1.04 -20.10 -6.52
CA ALA A 214 1.68 -20.47 -7.79
C ALA A 214 3.01 -19.73 -7.98
N LYS A 215 3.07 -18.44 -7.65
CA LYS A 215 4.35 -17.69 -7.62
C LYS A 215 5.34 -18.31 -6.65
N VAL A 216 4.85 -18.75 -5.50
CA VAL A 216 5.62 -19.47 -4.47
C VAL A 216 6.21 -20.75 -5.07
N GLU A 217 5.50 -21.54 -5.83
CA GLU A 217 5.97 -22.80 -6.41
C GLU A 217 7.01 -22.62 -7.55
N GLU A 218 7.00 -21.51 -8.26
CA GLU A 218 7.93 -21.25 -9.37
C GLU A 218 9.34 -20.78 -8.93
N LYS A 219 9.49 -20.26 -7.71
CA LYS A 219 10.68 -19.50 -7.29
C LYS A 219 11.49 -20.07 -6.13
N PHE A 220 11.29 -21.31 -5.69
CA PHE A 220 11.86 -21.73 -4.41
C PHE A 220 13.24 -22.30 -4.40
N ALA A 221 14.15 -21.56 -3.82
CA ALA A 221 15.39 -22.12 -3.37
C ALA A 221 15.92 -21.58 -2.02
N ASP A 222 15.82 -20.29 -1.69
CA ASP A 222 16.53 -19.76 -0.52
C ASP A 222 15.78 -18.68 0.30
N GLU A 223 16.43 -18.23 1.39
CA GLU A 223 15.91 -17.20 2.30
C GLU A 223 15.68 -15.87 1.59
N MET A 224 16.51 -15.51 0.61
CA MET A 224 16.40 -14.24 -0.11
C MET A 224 15.11 -14.19 -0.94
N GLU A 225 14.81 -15.25 -1.68
CA GLU A 225 13.58 -15.35 -2.47
C GLU A 225 12.32 -15.27 -1.58
N ALA A 226 12.36 -15.91 -0.40
CA ALA A 226 11.29 -15.82 0.57
C ALA A 226 11.06 -14.37 1.06
N LEU A 227 12.16 -13.64 1.35
CA LEU A 227 12.10 -12.25 1.75
C LEU A 227 11.63 -11.32 0.62
N GLU A 228 12.03 -11.57 -0.63
CA GLU A 228 11.56 -10.80 -1.79
C GLU A 228 10.05 -10.95 -2.00
N ILE A 229 9.52 -12.16 -1.90
CA ILE A 229 8.08 -12.41 -2.00
C ILE A 229 7.31 -11.70 -0.88
N ALA A 230 7.80 -11.82 0.35
CA ALA A 230 7.21 -11.14 1.49
C ALA A 230 7.24 -9.62 1.30
N LEU A 231 8.37 -9.07 0.86
CA LEU A 231 8.52 -7.63 0.63
C LEU A 231 7.59 -7.11 -0.46
N GLU A 232 7.45 -7.84 -1.59
CA GLU A 232 6.48 -7.53 -2.64
C GLU A 232 5.06 -7.48 -2.04
N LYS A 233 4.69 -8.48 -1.24
CA LYS A 233 3.38 -8.54 -0.59
C LYS A 233 3.14 -7.34 0.33
N GLU A 234 4.09 -6.99 1.23
CA GLU A 234 3.94 -5.84 2.14
C GLU A 234 3.73 -4.52 1.38
N TYR A 235 4.47 -4.29 0.28
CA TYR A 235 4.25 -3.10 -0.56
C TYR A 235 2.90 -3.11 -1.26
N MET A 236 2.42 -4.28 -1.69
CA MET A 236 1.10 -4.42 -2.31
C MET A 236 0.00 -4.14 -1.29
N SER A 237 0.15 -4.60 -0.05
CA SER A 237 -0.78 -4.34 1.06
C SER A 237 -0.79 -2.86 1.41
N TYR A 238 0.38 -2.24 1.54
CA TYR A 238 0.51 -0.81 1.72
C TYR A 238 -0.22 -0.01 0.62
N ASP A 239 0.02 -0.35 -0.65
CA ASP A 239 -0.64 0.29 -1.80
C ASP A 239 -2.15 0.12 -1.76
N PHE A 240 -2.63 -1.11 -1.49
CA PHE A 240 -4.04 -1.43 -1.38
C PHE A 240 -4.74 -0.59 -0.29
N TYR A 241 -4.24 -0.61 0.94
CA TYR A 241 -4.84 0.14 2.04
C TYR A 241 -4.77 1.66 1.80
N LYS A 242 -3.65 2.17 1.29
CA LYS A 242 -3.48 3.59 1.00
C LYS A 242 -4.47 4.08 -0.06
N ARG A 243 -4.64 3.33 -1.15
CA ARG A 243 -5.59 3.67 -2.23
C ARG A 243 -7.02 3.51 -1.78
N THR A 244 -7.33 2.45 -1.05
CA THR A 244 -8.66 2.21 -0.49
C THR A 244 -9.07 3.33 0.47
N SER A 245 -8.13 3.86 1.28
CA SER A 245 -8.41 5.00 2.15
C SER A 245 -8.82 6.27 1.42
N ALA A 246 -8.48 6.41 0.14
CA ALA A 246 -8.92 7.54 -0.68
C ALA A 246 -10.34 7.35 -1.23
N LEU A 247 -10.84 6.10 -1.32
CA LEU A 247 -12.14 5.79 -1.90
C LEU A 247 -13.28 5.80 -0.88
N VAL A 248 -13.03 5.40 0.37
CA VAL A 248 -14.09 5.32 1.39
C VAL A 248 -14.49 6.71 1.88
N GLU A 249 -15.79 6.90 2.15
CA GLU A 249 -16.32 8.18 2.65
C GLU A 249 -16.26 8.29 4.18
N ASN A 250 -16.42 7.17 4.90
CA ASN A 250 -16.47 7.14 6.36
C ASN A 250 -15.10 7.56 6.96
N PRO A 251 -15.03 8.62 7.82
CA PRO A 251 -13.77 9.13 8.37
C PRO A 251 -13.03 8.13 9.25
N ASP A 252 -13.74 7.32 10.05
CA ASP A 252 -13.13 6.35 10.94
C ASP A 252 -12.54 5.18 10.15
N ALA A 253 -13.27 4.72 9.09
CA ALA A 253 -12.79 3.73 8.15
C ALA A 253 -11.56 4.23 7.39
N LYS A 254 -11.57 5.48 6.94
CA LYS A 254 -10.42 6.14 6.27
C LYS A 254 -9.20 6.17 7.19
N THR A 255 -9.39 6.55 8.46
CA THR A 255 -8.32 6.57 9.46
C THR A 255 -7.74 5.18 9.70
N LEU A 256 -8.60 4.18 9.86
CA LEU A 256 -8.17 2.79 10.05
C LEU A 256 -7.35 2.27 8.87
N LEU A 257 -7.82 2.49 7.64
CA LEU A 257 -7.10 2.08 6.43
C LEU A 257 -5.74 2.76 6.33
N HIS A 258 -5.65 4.04 6.73
CA HIS A 258 -4.38 4.73 6.76
C HIS A 258 -3.41 4.14 7.79
N GLU A 259 -3.88 3.79 8.98
CA GLU A 259 -3.08 3.13 10.02
C GLU A 259 -2.60 1.75 9.55
N LEU A 260 -3.47 0.95 8.92
CA LEU A 260 -3.08 -0.33 8.33
C LEU A 260 -1.99 -0.15 7.26
N ALA A 261 -2.15 0.82 6.35
CA ALA A 261 -1.11 1.13 5.38
C ALA A 261 0.24 1.46 6.04
N LEU A 262 0.24 2.19 7.16
CA LEU A 262 1.48 2.49 7.90
C LEU A 262 2.10 1.24 8.53
N GLU A 263 1.29 0.32 9.04
CA GLU A 263 1.76 -0.95 9.57
C GLU A 263 2.47 -1.76 8.48
N GLU A 264 1.86 -1.95 7.30
CA GLU A 264 2.46 -2.66 6.17
C GLU A 264 3.80 -2.05 5.72
N ARG A 265 3.86 -0.73 5.65
CA ARG A 265 5.13 -0.06 5.34
C ARG A 265 6.21 -0.32 6.39
N ASN A 266 5.85 -0.40 7.66
CA ASN A 266 6.80 -0.74 8.72
C ASN A 266 7.27 -2.19 8.63
N HIS A 267 6.40 -3.12 8.22
CA HIS A 267 6.76 -4.51 7.94
C HIS A 267 7.75 -4.58 6.78
N ALA A 268 7.46 -3.93 5.65
CA ALA A 268 8.39 -3.83 4.53
C ALA A 268 9.76 -3.28 4.95
N ASN A 269 9.81 -2.21 5.77
CA ASN A 269 11.06 -1.66 6.29
C ASN A 269 11.81 -2.65 7.19
N THR A 270 11.12 -3.51 7.91
CA THR A 270 11.72 -4.56 8.76
C THR A 270 12.32 -5.67 7.89
N LEU A 271 11.62 -6.12 6.86
CA LEU A 271 12.13 -7.07 5.88
C LEU A 271 13.35 -6.54 5.12
N LEU A 272 13.34 -5.27 4.72
CA LEU A 272 14.50 -4.62 4.07
C LEU A 272 15.75 -4.62 4.96
N LYS A 273 15.60 -4.45 6.27
CA LYS A 273 16.75 -4.57 7.20
C LYS A 273 17.30 -5.99 7.20
N ARG A 274 16.41 -7.00 7.19
CA ARG A 274 16.83 -8.40 7.13
C ARG A 274 17.55 -8.72 5.83
N VAL A 275 17.04 -8.27 4.68
CA VAL A 275 17.72 -8.36 3.38
C VAL A 275 19.12 -7.73 3.45
N ALA A 276 19.22 -6.51 4.01
CA ALA A 276 20.51 -5.82 4.14
C ALA A 276 21.52 -6.55 5.03
N GLU A 277 21.06 -7.31 6.05
CA GLU A 277 21.93 -8.16 6.90
C GLU A 277 22.51 -9.34 6.11
N ILE A 278 21.70 -9.95 5.24
CA ILE A 278 22.11 -11.10 4.42
C ILE A 278 23.11 -10.66 3.33
N VAL A 279 22.87 -9.51 2.69
CA VAL A 279 23.68 -9.00 1.57
C VAL A 279 25.00 -8.38 2.03
N ARG A 280 25.15 -8.01 3.31
CA ARG A 280 26.41 -7.43 3.81
C ARG A 280 27.55 -8.44 3.68
N PRO A 281 28.66 -8.11 3.00
CA PRO A 281 29.82 -8.96 2.98
C PRO A 281 30.33 -9.15 4.42
N ARG A 282 30.60 -10.39 4.79
CA ARG A 282 31.25 -10.75 6.06
C ARG A 282 32.70 -10.31 6.06
#